data_57b7fb5d9307d60d2c571624da89efea
#
_entry.id   57b7fb5d9307d60d2c571624da89efea
#
_cell.length_a   1.000
_cell.length_b   1.000
_cell.length_c   1.000
_cell.angle_alpha   90.00
_cell.angle_beta   90.00
_cell.angle_gamma   90.00
#
_symmetry.space_group_name_H-M   'P 1'
#
loop_
_entity.id
_entity.type
_entity.pdbx_description
1 polymer ?
#
loop_
_entity_poly.entity_id
_entity_poly.type
_entity_poly.pdbx_seq_one_letter_code
_entity_poly.pdbx_strand_id
1 'polypeptide(L)'
;MKCRDIMNSNLEWLNENDTIETAATRMAETGLGFLPICDARMRPVGVVTDRDLTTRALAKRLDARTTTAAMVMSSPVLTCLASSDIRDAEELMAQQRKSRIAVTDAEGAMIGVISLADLVERTSPSQAWRTISAVLWREALGARGGAPAWQPLLKDDPIAREQPLPPDDARARPTVFTGGEHTGATKEFP
;
A
#
# COMPACT_ATOMS: atom_id res chain seq x y z
N MET A 1 4.61 7.01 21.22
CA MET A 1 4.94 7.68 19.93
C MET A 1 3.62 7.98 19.24
N LYS A 2 3.46 9.19 18.73
CA LYS A 2 2.20 9.63 18.11
C LYS A 2 2.26 9.44 16.58
N CYS A 3 1.09 9.36 15.93
CA CYS A 3 1.01 9.22 14.48
C CYS A 3 1.73 10.35 13.73
N ARG A 4 1.65 11.60 14.24
CA ARG A 4 2.36 12.75 13.69
C ARG A 4 3.89 12.62 13.69
N ASP A 5 4.46 11.79 14.57
CA ASP A 5 5.91 11.67 14.71
C ASP A 5 6.52 10.81 13.60
N ILE A 6 5.68 10.01 12.91
CA ILE A 6 6.12 9.07 11.85
C ILE A 6 5.43 9.25 10.50
N MET A 7 4.35 10.05 10.45
CA MET A 7 3.65 10.28 9.18
C MET A 7 4.56 10.97 8.16
N ASN A 8 4.34 10.64 6.89
CA ASN A 8 4.85 11.43 5.79
C ASN A 8 3.88 12.58 5.52
N SER A 9 4.35 13.82 5.66
CA SER A 9 3.56 15.04 5.42
C SER A 9 3.75 15.62 4.01
N ASN A 10 4.66 15.05 3.21
CA ASN A 10 4.75 15.39 1.79
C ASN A 10 3.64 14.67 1.04
N LEU A 11 2.49 15.32 0.92
CA LEU A 11 1.26 14.71 0.44
C LEU A 11 1.06 14.94 -1.05
N GLU A 12 0.89 13.84 -1.77
CA GLU A 12 0.27 13.84 -3.10
C GLU A 12 -1.20 13.40 -2.95
N TRP A 13 -2.11 14.16 -3.52
CA TRP A 13 -3.55 13.92 -3.42
C TRP A 13 -4.29 14.42 -4.66
N LEU A 14 -5.54 14.01 -4.81
CA LEU A 14 -6.43 14.36 -5.92
C LEU A 14 -7.69 15.05 -5.37
N ASN A 15 -8.28 15.92 -6.19
CA ASN A 15 -9.66 16.34 -6.00
C ASN A 15 -10.63 15.27 -6.54
N GLU A 16 -11.87 15.27 -6.08
CA GLU A 16 -12.91 14.35 -6.55
C GLU A 16 -13.15 14.40 -8.07
N ASN A 17 -12.93 15.56 -8.67
CA ASN A 17 -13.13 15.80 -10.10
C ASN A 17 -11.87 15.58 -10.95
N ASP A 18 -10.73 15.31 -10.35
CA ASP A 18 -9.52 14.97 -11.10
C ASP A 18 -9.76 13.67 -11.88
N THR A 19 -9.24 13.61 -13.12
CA THR A 19 -9.45 12.45 -13.99
C THR A 19 -8.52 11.29 -13.61
N ILE A 20 -8.85 10.08 -14.06
CA ILE A 20 -7.97 8.93 -13.89
C ILE A 20 -6.68 9.08 -14.71
N GLU A 21 -6.66 9.88 -15.79
CA GLU A 21 -5.44 10.28 -16.49
C GLU A 21 -4.53 11.11 -15.58
N THR A 22 -5.09 12.11 -14.88
CA THR A 22 -4.35 12.90 -13.87
C THR A 22 -3.80 12.02 -12.76
N ALA A 23 -4.61 11.07 -12.26
CA ALA A 23 -4.18 10.11 -11.24
C ALA A 23 -2.98 9.28 -11.73
N ALA A 24 -3.07 8.70 -12.92
CA ALA A 24 -2.01 7.88 -13.50
C ALA A 24 -0.73 8.69 -13.74
N THR A 25 -0.84 9.93 -14.24
CA THR A 25 0.29 10.81 -14.45
C THR A 25 1.01 11.13 -13.15
N ARG A 26 0.28 11.53 -12.09
CA ARG A 26 0.88 11.78 -10.77
C ARG A 26 1.54 10.54 -10.17
N MET A 27 0.92 9.37 -10.31
CA MET A 27 1.53 8.10 -9.87
C MET A 27 2.85 7.83 -10.61
N ALA A 28 2.90 8.08 -11.92
CA ALA A 28 4.11 7.88 -12.72
C ALA A 28 5.23 8.88 -12.36
N GLU A 29 4.89 10.14 -12.12
CA GLU A 29 5.84 11.20 -11.77
C GLU A 29 6.43 11.03 -10.36
N THR A 30 5.60 10.57 -9.42
CA THR A 30 5.98 10.47 -8.00
C THR A 30 6.47 9.08 -7.59
N GLY A 31 6.23 8.07 -8.41
CA GLY A 31 6.48 6.66 -8.07
C GLY A 31 5.51 6.11 -7.02
N LEU A 32 4.40 6.81 -6.73
CA LEU A 32 3.41 6.40 -5.74
C LEU A 32 2.30 5.59 -6.40
N GLY A 33 2.03 4.40 -5.93
CA GLY A 33 0.87 3.59 -6.36
C GLY A 33 -0.41 3.84 -5.54
N PHE A 34 -0.52 5.00 -4.86
CA PHE A 34 -1.63 5.33 -3.96
C PHE A 34 -1.78 6.85 -3.88
N LEU A 35 -2.98 7.35 -4.15
CA LEU A 35 -3.32 8.76 -4.02
C LEU A 35 -4.64 8.90 -3.26
N PRO A 36 -4.66 9.60 -2.11
CA PRO A 36 -5.89 10.02 -1.46
C PRO A 36 -6.68 10.98 -2.36
N ILE A 37 -8.00 10.91 -2.24
CA ILE A 37 -8.91 11.88 -2.85
C ILE A 37 -9.52 12.69 -1.72
N CYS A 38 -9.42 14.01 -1.80
CA CYS A 38 -9.89 14.92 -0.77
C CYS A 38 -10.97 15.86 -1.27
N ASP A 39 -11.88 16.24 -0.38
CA ASP A 39 -12.85 17.30 -0.61
C ASP A 39 -12.20 18.70 -0.52
N ALA A 40 -12.99 19.74 -0.74
CA ALA A 40 -12.55 21.13 -0.68
C ALA A 40 -12.03 21.57 0.72
N ARG A 41 -12.27 20.78 1.78
CA ARG A 41 -11.75 21.00 3.13
C ARG A 41 -10.59 20.09 3.45
N MET A 42 -9.94 19.49 2.44
CA MET A 42 -8.87 18.52 2.62
C MET A 42 -9.25 17.25 3.39
N ARG A 43 -10.53 16.93 3.54
CA ARG A 43 -10.93 15.69 4.21
C ARG A 43 -10.84 14.54 3.22
N PRO A 44 -10.21 13.43 3.59
CA PRO A 44 -10.07 12.28 2.71
C PRO A 44 -11.42 11.58 2.52
N VAL A 45 -11.93 11.59 1.29
CA VAL A 45 -13.23 10.99 0.90
C VAL A 45 -13.06 9.64 0.21
N GLY A 46 -11.89 9.39 -0.38
CA GLY A 46 -11.57 8.16 -1.08
C GLY A 46 -10.08 7.98 -1.27
N VAL A 47 -9.73 6.85 -1.85
CA VAL A 47 -8.38 6.56 -2.32
C VAL A 47 -8.45 5.89 -3.69
N VAL A 48 -7.51 6.22 -4.57
CA VAL A 48 -7.28 5.50 -5.81
C VAL A 48 -5.88 4.91 -5.80
N THR A 49 -5.77 3.68 -6.29
CA THR A 49 -4.50 2.97 -6.42
C THR A 49 -4.25 2.59 -7.87
N ASP A 50 -3.00 2.26 -8.21
CA ASP A 50 -2.61 1.67 -9.48
C ASP A 50 -3.45 0.42 -9.81
N ARG A 51 -3.77 -0.39 -8.81
CA ARG A 51 -4.66 -1.54 -8.94
C ARG A 51 -6.09 -1.11 -9.32
N ASP A 52 -6.63 -0.03 -8.73
CA ASP A 52 -7.97 0.48 -9.07
C ASP A 52 -8.00 0.98 -10.52
N LEU A 53 -6.97 1.71 -10.95
CA LEU A 53 -6.83 2.15 -12.34
C LEU A 53 -6.80 0.97 -13.30
N THR A 54 -6.09 -0.10 -12.96
CA THR A 54 -6.02 -1.30 -13.81
C THR A 54 -7.33 -2.08 -13.80
N THR A 55 -7.89 -2.37 -12.62
CA THR A 55 -9.01 -3.31 -12.48
C THR A 55 -10.40 -2.67 -12.63
N ARG A 56 -10.53 -1.39 -12.30
CA ARG A 56 -11.81 -0.68 -12.34
C ARG A 56 -11.94 0.28 -13.53
N ALA A 57 -10.82 0.79 -14.05
CA ALA A 57 -10.83 1.68 -15.19
C ALA A 57 -10.43 0.95 -16.48
N LEU A 58 -9.20 0.49 -16.59
CA LEU A 58 -8.67 -0.14 -17.82
C LEU A 58 -9.46 -1.40 -18.20
N ALA A 59 -9.69 -2.32 -17.25
CA ALA A 59 -10.45 -3.54 -17.50
C ALA A 59 -11.90 -3.29 -17.96
N LYS A 60 -12.47 -2.15 -17.57
CA LYS A 60 -13.80 -1.71 -18.00
C LYS A 60 -13.79 -0.80 -19.23
N ARG A 61 -12.61 -0.53 -19.80
CA ARG A 61 -12.41 0.35 -20.97
C ARG A 61 -12.98 1.76 -20.77
N LEU A 62 -12.85 2.30 -19.54
CA LEU A 62 -13.27 3.66 -19.27
C LEU A 62 -12.32 4.66 -19.94
N ASP A 63 -12.85 5.77 -20.43
CA ASP A 63 -12.05 6.84 -20.98
C ASP A 63 -11.30 7.59 -19.88
N ALA A 64 -9.96 7.61 -19.96
CA ALA A 64 -9.11 8.17 -18.93
C ALA A 64 -9.25 9.70 -18.78
N ARG A 65 -9.65 10.40 -19.82
CA ARG A 65 -9.76 11.86 -19.85
C ARG A 65 -11.08 12.38 -19.29
N THR A 66 -12.11 11.55 -19.30
CA THR A 66 -13.46 11.95 -18.90
C THR A 66 -13.93 11.25 -17.63
N THR A 67 -13.33 10.13 -17.26
CA THR A 67 -13.64 9.41 -16.01
C THR A 67 -12.94 10.07 -14.84
N THR A 68 -13.69 10.45 -13.80
CA THR A 68 -13.10 11.03 -12.58
C THR A 68 -12.52 9.95 -11.68
N ALA A 69 -11.51 10.32 -10.88
CA ALA A 69 -10.91 9.43 -9.89
C ALA A 69 -11.95 8.95 -8.85
N ALA A 70 -12.93 9.81 -8.51
CA ALA A 70 -14.03 9.45 -7.63
C ALA A 70 -14.90 8.29 -8.14
N MET A 71 -15.01 8.09 -9.47
CA MET A 71 -15.79 6.97 -10.05
C MET A 71 -15.13 5.60 -9.85
N VAL A 72 -13.82 5.56 -9.63
CA VAL A 72 -13.05 4.32 -9.49
C VAL A 72 -12.43 4.15 -8.10
N MET A 73 -12.52 5.16 -7.23
CA MET A 73 -11.95 5.15 -5.90
C MET A 73 -12.49 4.03 -5.01
N SER A 74 -11.75 3.72 -3.96
CA SER A 74 -12.20 2.94 -2.82
C SER A 74 -12.55 3.87 -1.66
N SER A 75 -13.70 3.64 -1.03
CA SER A 75 -14.17 4.36 0.17
C SER A 75 -14.85 3.36 1.14
N PRO A 76 -14.94 3.66 2.46
CA PRO A 76 -14.36 4.81 3.13
C PRO A 76 -12.82 4.71 3.24
N VAL A 77 -12.18 5.87 3.49
CA VAL A 77 -10.75 5.95 3.76
C VAL A 77 -10.46 5.55 5.20
N LEU A 78 -9.44 4.76 5.41
CA LEU A 78 -8.95 4.46 6.76
C LEU A 78 -8.18 5.69 7.28
N THR A 79 -8.61 6.22 8.41
CA THR A 79 -8.02 7.43 9.01
C THR A 79 -7.66 7.24 10.47
N CYS A 80 -6.67 7.99 10.96
CA CYS A 80 -6.36 8.15 12.37
C CYS A 80 -6.03 9.62 12.67
N LEU A 81 -6.17 10.04 13.93
CA LEU A 81 -5.75 11.37 14.34
C LEU A 81 -4.23 11.46 14.48
N ALA A 82 -3.67 12.60 14.14
CA ALA A 82 -2.24 12.88 14.35
C ALA A 82 -1.81 12.76 15.82
N SER A 83 -2.73 13.02 16.74
CA SER A 83 -2.53 12.91 18.19
C SER A 83 -2.69 11.50 18.74
N SER A 84 -3.21 10.53 17.96
CA SER A 84 -3.37 9.12 18.36
C SER A 84 -2.03 8.42 18.59
N ASP A 85 -2.03 7.38 19.40
CA ASP A 85 -0.85 6.51 19.51
C ASP A 85 -0.67 5.72 18.22
N ILE A 86 0.59 5.49 17.84
CA ILE A 86 0.89 4.72 16.63
C ILE A 86 0.31 3.31 16.67
N ARG A 87 0.20 2.72 17.85
CA ARG A 87 -0.38 1.39 18.02
C ARG A 87 -1.84 1.32 17.60
N ASP A 88 -2.59 2.41 17.80
CA ASP A 88 -3.99 2.48 17.36
C ASP A 88 -4.06 2.44 15.83
N ALA A 89 -3.15 3.18 15.15
CA ALA A 89 -3.06 3.16 13.70
C ALA A 89 -2.63 1.79 13.16
N GLU A 90 -1.63 1.15 13.79
CA GLU A 90 -1.18 -0.21 13.44
C GLU A 90 -2.31 -1.23 13.59
N GLU A 91 -3.07 -1.15 14.68
CA GLU A 91 -4.19 -2.04 14.92
C GLU A 91 -5.29 -1.85 13.87
N LEU A 92 -5.64 -0.61 13.53
CA LEU A 92 -6.59 -0.30 12.46
C LEU A 92 -6.11 -0.81 11.10
N MET A 93 -4.82 -0.61 10.76
CA MET A 93 -4.24 -1.13 9.53
C MET A 93 -4.31 -2.66 9.48
N ALA A 94 -4.00 -3.35 10.58
CA ALA A 94 -4.06 -4.80 10.68
C ALA A 94 -5.51 -5.31 10.56
N GLN A 95 -6.46 -4.74 11.30
CA GLN A 95 -7.87 -5.13 11.27
C GLN A 95 -8.50 -4.92 9.90
N GLN A 96 -8.22 -3.78 9.26
CA GLN A 96 -8.75 -3.43 7.94
C GLN A 96 -7.90 -3.97 6.79
N ARG A 97 -6.75 -4.58 7.11
CA ARG A 97 -5.79 -5.13 6.14
C ARG A 97 -5.41 -4.11 5.08
N LYS A 98 -5.06 -2.91 5.54
CA LYS A 98 -4.63 -1.80 4.69
C LYS A 98 -3.17 -1.48 4.94
N SER A 99 -2.41 -1.34 3.86
CA SER A 99 -0.98 -1.02 3.91
C SER A 99 -0.70 0.47 4.15
N ARG A 100 -1.74 1.30 4.18
CA ARG A 100 -1.65 2.74 4.43
C ARG A 100 -2.86 3.23 5.21
N ILE A 101 -2.65 4.29 6.00
CA ILE A 101 -3.69 5.00 6.74
C ILE A 101 -3.46 6.50 6.58
N ALA A 102 -4.53 7.25 6.32
CA ALA A 102 -4.46 8.71 6.27
C ALA A 102 -4.46 9.27 7.70
N VAL A 103 -3.64 10.29 7.93
CA VAL A 103 -3.54 10.98 9.21
C VAL A 103 -4.25 12.33 9.10
N THR A 104 -5.15 12.58 10.02
CA THR A 104 -5.94 13.82 10.05
C THR A 104 -5.66 14.66 11.29
N ASP A 105 -5.93 15.94 11.17
CA ASP A 105 -6.03 16.84 12.32
C ASP A 105 -7.36 16.65 13.07
N ALA A 106 -7.63 17.51 14.05
CA ALA A 106 -8.85 17.48 14.84
C ALA A 106 -10.10 17.89 14.05
N GLU A 107 -9.93 18.66 12.99
CA GLU A 107 -10.97 19.14 12.07
C GLU A 107 -11.28 18.11 10.96
N GLY A 108 -10.49 17.03 10.89
CA GLY A 108 -10.62 15.96 9.91
C GLY A 108 -9.90 16.22 8.58
N ALA A 109 -9.13 17.30 8.47
CA ALA A 109 -8.32 17.55 7.30
C ALA A 109 -7.10 16.60 7.28
N MET A 110 -6.78 16.05 6.12
CA MET A 110 -5.63 15.17 5.93
C MET A 110 -4.33 15.97 6.00
N ILE A 111 -3.44 15.59 6.89
CA ILE A 111 -2.14 16.23 7.11
C ILE A 111 -0.96 15.28 6.94
N GLY A 112 -1.21 13.99 6.71
CA GLY A 112 -0.18 12.99 6.53
C GLY A 112 -0.72 11.65 6.06
N VAL A 113 0.18 10.74 5.75
CA VAL A 113 -0.07 9.33 5.48
C VAL A 113 0.97 8.51 6.22
N ILE A 114 0.56 7.39 6.80
CA ILE A 114 1.46 6.38 7.35
C ILE A 114 1.32 5.12 6.50
N SER A 115 2.45 4.57 6.06
CA SER A 115 2.56 3.31 5.33
C SER A 115 3.25 2.23 6.17
N LEU A 116 3.18 0.97 5.70
CA LEU A 116 3.96 -0.11 6.31
C LEU A 116 5.48 0.17 6.26
N ALA A 117 5.97 0.88 5.25
CA ALA A 117 7.38 1.27 5.16
C ALA A 117 7.77 2.22 6.29
N ASP A 118 6.93 3.22 6.58
CA ASP A 118 7.18 4.17 7.68
C ASP A 118 7.23 3.45 9.04
N LEU A 119 6.40 2.42 9.22
CA LEU A 119 6.44 1.58 10.42
C LEU A 119 7.76 0.80 10.54
N VAL A 120 8.26 0.24 9.43
CA VAL A 120 9.55 -0.48 9.41
C VAL A 120 10.71 0.43 9.79
N GLU A 121 10.72 1.65 9.29
CA GLU A 121 11.79 2.61 9.51
C GLU A 121 11.79 3.19 10.93
N ARG A 122 10.62 3.33 11.55
CA ARG A 122 10.44 4.17 12.74
C ARG A 122 9.92 3.43 13.97
N THR A 123 9.61 2.13 13.86
CA THR A 123 9.20 1.31 15.00
C THR A 123 10.15 0.14 15.23
N SER A 124 9.96 -0.62 16.31
CA SER A 124 10.78 -1.81 16.53
C SER A 124 10.49 -2.89 15.48
N PRO A 125 11.49 -3.69 15.06
CA PRO A 125 11.30 -4.75 14.08
C PRO A 125 10.16 -5.72 14.42
N SER A 126 10.02 -6.07 15.70
CA SER A 126 8.95 -6.96 16.16
C SER A 126 7.55 -6.34 16.07
N GLN A 127 7.44 -5.02 16.24
CA GLN A 127 6.20 -4.28 16.11
C GLN A 127 5.81 -4.15 14.63
N ALA A 128 6.73 -3.69 13.79
CA ALA A 128 6.53 -3.60 12.34
C ALA A 128 6.14 -4.96 11.75
N TRP A 129 6.85 -6.04 12.12
CA TRP A 129 6.57 -7.38 11.63
C TRP A 129 5.15 -7.85 11.94
N ARG A 130 4.65 -7.61 13.14
CA ARG A 130 3.26 -7.96 13.51
C ARG A 130 2.24 -7.30 12.61
N THR A 131 2.39 -5.99 12.39
CA THR A 131 1.47 -5.23 11.54
C THR A 131 1.56 -5.67 10.08
N ILE A 132 2.78 -5.81 9.55
CA ILE A 132 3.02 -6.28 8.19
C ILE A 132 2.40 -7.65 7.96
N SER A 133 2.67 -8.61 8.86
CA SER A 133 2.14 -9.97 8.75
C SER A 133 0.62 -9.96 8.73
N ALA A 134 -0.03 -9.19 9.60
CA ALA A 134 -1.48 -9.10 9.67
C ALA A 134 -2.10 -8.48 8.40
N VAL A 135 -1.44 -7.47 7.83
CA VAL A 135 -1.90 -6.81 6.58
C VAL A 135 -1.71 -7.72 5.36
N LEU A 136 -0.53 -8.32 5.20
CA LEU A 136 -0.17 -9.13 4.01
C LEU A 136 -0.76 -10.53 4.01
N TRP A 137 -1.20 -11.06 5.17
CA TRP A 137 -1.81 -12.38 5.27
C TRP A 137 -2.92 -12.62 4.25
N ARG A 138 -3.66 -11.59 3.88
CA ARG A 138 -4.74 -11.67 2.90
C ARG A 138 -4.27 -12.01 1.49
N GLU A 139 -3.11 -11.50 1.07
CA GLU A 139 -2.62 -11.72 -0.29
C GLU A 139 -2.24 -13.18 -0.50
N ALA A 140 -1.67 -13.82 0.51
CA ALA A 140 -1.33 -15.23 0.49
C ALA A 140 -2.57 -16.15 0.44
N LEU A 141 -3.67 -15.78 1.10
CA LEU A 141 -4.92 -16.58 1.12
C LEU A 141 -5.76 -16.40 -0.16
N GLY A 142 -5.81 -15.18 -0.71
CA GLY A 142 -6.57 -14.90 -1.94
C GLY A 142 -6.01 -15.58 -3.18
N ALA A 143 -4.71 -15.87 -3.19
CA ALA A 143 -4.02 -16.45 -4.34
C ALA A 143 -4.04 -17.99 -4.40
N ARG A 144 -4.34 -18.70 -3.31
CA ARG A 144 -4.13 -20.16 -3.22
C ARG A 144 -5.29 -21.00 -2.66
N GLY A 145 -6.42 -20.41 -2.29
CA GLY A 145 -7.62 -21.18 -1.86
C GLY A 145 -7.45 -22.08 -0.64
N GLY A 146 -6.38 -21.96 0.15
CA GLY A 146 -6.10 -22.76 1.33
C GLY A 146 -5.37 -21.97 2.41
N ALA A 147 -5.56 -22.34 3.68
CA ALA A 147 -4.80 -21.76 4.78
C ALA A 147 -3.32 -22.10 4.61
N PRO A 148 -2.40 -21.10 4.70
CA PRO A 148 -0.98 -21.37 4.65
C PRO A 148 -0.53 -22.23 5.84
N ALA A 149 0.50 -23.03 5.64
CA ALA A 149 1.04 -23.93 6.65
C ALA A 149 1.68 -23.21 7.86
N TRP A 150 1.88 -21.88 7.78
CA TRP A 150 2.37 -21.05 8.89
C TRP A 150 1.23 -20.21 9.48
N GLN A 151 1.09 -20.16 10.77
CA GLN A 151 0.16 -19.27 11.48
C GLN A 151 0.95 -18.07 12.00
N PRO A 152 0.36 -16.83 12.05
CA PRO A 152 1.02 -15.73 12.74
C PRO A 152 1.27 -16.13 14.19
N LEU A 153 2.46 -15.87 14.67
CA LEU A 153 2.80 -16.05 16.08
C LEU A 153 1.90 -15.14 16.91
N LEU A 154 0.88 -15.71 17.51
CA LEU A 154 0.00 -15.01 18.45
C LEU A 154 0.78 -14.72 19.74
N LYS A 155 0.30 -13.75 20.53
CA LYS A 155 0.96 -13.12 21.69
C LYS A 155 1.64 -14.07 22.69
N ASP A 156 1.34 -15.37 22.66
CA ASP A 156 1.76 -16.36 23.67
C ASP A 156 2.56 -17.52 23.08
N ASP A 157 3.14 -17.37 21.87
CA ASP A 157 3.94 -18.45 21.28
C ASP A 157 5.38 -18.44 21.82
N PRO A 158 5.77 -19.44 22.60
CA PRO A 158 7.12 -19.52 23.16
C PRO A 158 8.22 -19.76 22.11
N ILE A 159 7.84 -20.11 20.86
CA ILE A 159 8.79 -20.42 19.78
C ILE A 159 9.38 -19.13 19.14
N ALA A 160 8.83 -17.96 19.46
CA ALA A 160 9.40 -16.68 19.02
C ALA A 160 10.84 -16.43 19.56
N ARG A 161 11.38 -17.31 20.38
CA ARG A 161 12.66 -17.09 21.07
C ARG A 161 13.88 -17.66 20.38
N GLU A 162 13.79 -18.71 19.56
CA GLU A 162 14.98 -19.32 18.96
C GLU A 162 14.67 -20.19 17.74
N GLN A 163 14.57 -19.62 16.55
CA GLN A 163 14.96 -20.35 15.36
C GLN A 163 16.20 -19.68 14.76
N PRO A 164 17.34 -20.37 14.73
CA PRO A 164 18.51 -19.88 14.02
C PRO A 164 18.15 -19.74 12.54
N LEU A 165 18.61 -18.67 11.92
CA LEU A 165 18.51 -18.48 10.47
C LEU A 165 19.07 -19.72 9.78
N PRO A 166 18.43 -20.22 8.70
CA PRO A 166 18.98 -21.32 7.93
C PRO A 166 20.39 -20.95 7.44
N PRO A 167 21.32 -21.92 7.38
CA PRO A 167 22.68 -21.67 6.96
C PRO A 167 22.73 -21.02 5.58
N ASP A 168 23.73 -20.19 5.35
CA ASP A 168 23.90 -19.32 4.17
C ASP A 168 23.94 -20.07 2.82
N ASP A 169 24.20 -21.37 2.83
CA ASP A 169 24.23 -22.26 1.67
C ASP A 169 22.83 -22.59 1.11
N ALA A 170 21.76 -22.37 1.88
CA ALA A 170 20.39 -22.56 1.42
C ALA A 170 19.82 -21.36 0.66
N ARG A 171 20.56 -20.27 0.53
CA ARG A 171 20.18 -19.12 -0.27
C ARG A 171 20.57 -19.38 -1.73
N ALA A 172 19.65 -19.93 -2.50
CA ALA A 172 19.77 -19.90 -3.95
C ALA A 172 20.00 -18.44 -4.39
N ARG A 173 21.18 -18.12 -4.88
CA ARG A 173 21.47 -16.81 -5.48
C ARG A 173 20.43 -16.58 -6.57
N PRO A 174 19.78 -15.39 -6.64
CA PRO A 174 18.91 -15.09 -7.75
C PRO A 174 19.76 -15.22 -9.02
N THR A 175 19.37 -16.13 -9.90
CA THR A 175 19.94 -16.22 -11.24
C THR A 175 19.59 -14.93 -11.96
N VAL A 176 20.58 -14.07 -12.15
CA VAL A 176 20.45 -12.91 -13.03
C VAL A 176 20.20 -13.47 -14.44
N PHE A 177 18.99 -13.23 -14.95
CA PHE A 177 18.66 -13.56 -16.33
C PHE A 177 19.46 -12.59 -17.21
N THR A 178 20.64 -13.00 -17.65
CA THR A 178 21.36 -12.30 -18.72
C THR A 178 20.62 -12.61 -20.00
N GLY A 179 19.88 -11.61 -20.51
CA GLY A 179 19.17 -11.68 -21.77
C GLY A 179 20.13 -12.08 -22.88
N GLY A 180 19.86 -13.24 -23.49
CA GLY A 180 20.53 -13.69 -24.69
C GLY A 180 20.25 -12.71 -25.85
N GLU A 181 21.26 -12.46 -26.62
CA GLU A 181 21.28 -11.65 -27.83
C GLU A 181 20.16 -12.06 -28.80
N HIS A 182 19.21 -11.16 -29.04
CA HIS A 182 18.30 -11.28 -30.18
C HIS A 182 18.96 -10.67 -31.40
N THR A 183 19.57 -11.53 -32.20
CA THR A 183 19.88 -11.25 -33.61
C THR A 183 18.58 -11.13 -34.42
N GLY A 184 18.44 -10.02 -35.03
CA GLY A 184 17.63 -9.55 -36.12
C GLY A 184 16.45 -10.36 -36.69
N ALA A 185 15.30 -9.70 -36.76
CA ALA A 185 14.43 -9.67 -37.93
C ALA A 185 13.40 -8.55 -37.77
N THR A 186 13.60 -7.44 -38.44
CA THR A 186 12.58 -6.44 -38.76
C THR A 186 11.48 -7.10 -39.58
N LYS A 187 10.24 -7.13 -39.04
CA LYS A 187 9.03 -7.32 -39.83
C LYS A 187 8.23 -6.03 -39.78
N GLU A 188 8.21 -5.34 -40.91
CA GLU A 188 7.23 -4.30 -41.21
C GLU A 188 5.82 -4.89 -41.14
N PHE A 189 4.92 -4.19 -40.48
CA PHE A 189 3.49 -4.41 -40.59
C PHE A 189 2.88 -3.30 -41.47
N PRO A 190 1.94 -3.65 -42.32
CA PRO A 190 1.24 -2.72 -43.18
C PRO A 190 0.31 -1.78 -42.41
#